data_a217090f6429ac2b55b963c253abcbfc
#
_entry.id   a217090f6429ac2b55b963c253abcbfc
#
_cell.length_a   1.000
_cell.length_b   1.000
_cell.length_c   1.000
_cell.angle_alpha   90.00
_cell.angle_beta   90.00
_cell.angle_gamma   90.00
#
_symmetry.space_group_name_H-M   'P 1'
#
loop_
_entity.id
_entity.type
_entity.pdbx_description
1 polymer ?
#
loop_
_entity_poly.entity_id
_entity_poly.type
_entity_poly.pdbx_seq_one_letter_code
_entity_poly.pdbx_strand_id
1 'polypeptide(L)'
;MQNEQLLQKINSPADLKMLTLDEMKLLAGEIRQLIIDVVSKNGGHLAPNLGVVELTLALHKVFTTPKDKIIWDVGHQSYIHKILTGRKDQFPTLRQYKGLSGFPKRKESEHDAFGTGHSSTSISAALGMAVARDLKGEDNNVIAVIGDGSMTGGMSFEALNNAGDLHKKMIVILNDNEMSISKNVGAMSQYLCDLRTGETLSLIHI
;
A
#
# COMPACT_ATOMS: atom_id res chain seq x y z
N MET A 1 34.46 -9.11 -5.32
CA MET A 1 33.18 -9.56 -5.89
C MET A 1 32.17 -8.48 -5.54
N GLN A 2 31.70 -7.71 -6.54
CA GLN A 2 30.60 -6.76 -6.33
C GLN A 2 29.38 -7.59 -5.91
N ASN A 3 28.86 -7.38 -4.71
CA ASN A 3 27.60 -7.97 -4.30
C ASN A 3 26.53 -7.47 -5.29
N GLU A 4 26.07 -8.36 -6.14
CA GLU A 4 24.97 -8.07 -7.06
C GLU A 4 23.76 -7.64 -6.21
N GLN A 5 23.24 -6.44 -6.46
CA GLN A 5 22.14 -5.90 -5.68
C GLN A 5 20.95 -6.86 -5.72
N LEU A 6 20.40 -7.18 -4.56
CA LEU A 6 19.28 -8.13 -4.45
C LEU A 6 18.06 -7.67 -5.26
N LEU A 7 17.81 -6.34 -5.29
CA LEU A 7 16.75 -5.72 -6.06
C LEU A 7 16.81 -6.09 -7.56
N GLN A 8 18.00 -6.29 -8.14
CA GLN A 8 18.13 -6.67 -9.55
C GLN A 8 17.51 -8.04 -9.83
N LYS A 9 17.47 -8.92 -8.86
CA LYS A 9 16.90 -10.28 -8.96
C LYS A 9 15.37 -10.28 -8.81
N ILE A 10 14.77 -9.20 -8.33
CA ILE A 10 13.33 -9.09 -8.13
C ILE A 10 12.69 -8.54 -9.40
N ASN A 11 11.93 -9.36 -10.11
CA ASN A 11 11.21 -9.00 -11.34
C ASN A 11 9.69 -9.12 -11.17
N SER A 12 9.25 -9.85 -10.15
CA SER A 12 7.84 -10.07 -9.84
C SER A 12 7.63 -10.25 -8.34
N PRO A 13 6.40 -10.10 -7.83
CA PRO A 13 6.10 -10.40 -6.42
C PRO A 13 6.39 -11.86 -6.03
N ALA A 14 6.42 -12.78 -6.99
CA ALA A 14 6.72 -14.18 -6.73
C ALA A 14 8.15 -14.38 -6.21
N ASP A 15 9.09 -13.56 -6.67
CA ASP A 15 10.49 -13.64 -6.27
C ASP A 15 10.69 -13.35 -4.78
N LEU A 16 9.79 -12.54 -4.18
CA LEU A 16 9.83 -12.24 -2.74
C LEU A 16 9.49 -13.45 -1.88
N LYS A 17 8.70 -14.39 -2.40
CA LYS A 17 8.25 -15.56 -1.63
C LYS A 17 9.40 -16.43 -1.13
N MET A 18 10.52 -16.40 -1.82
CA MET A 18 11.71 -17.22 -1.51
C MET A 18 12.70 -16.51 -0.57
N LEU A 19 12.60 -15.18 -0.41
CA LEU A 19 13.55 -14.41 0.38
C LEU A 19 13.43 -14.71 1.89
N THR A 20 14.55 -14.80 2.55
CA THR A 20 14.65 -14.79 4.02
C THR A 20 14.33 -13.41 4.58
N LEU A 21 14.09 -13.33 5.89
CA LEU A 21 13.84 -12.04 6.56
C LEU A 21 15.05 -11.08 6.43
N ASP A 22 16.27 -11.59 6.52
CA ASP A 22 17.46 -10.76 6.40
C ASP A 22 17.67 -10.25 4.97
N GLU A 23 17.40 -11.07 3.96
CA GLU A 23 17.38 -10.62 2.57
C GLU A 23 16.30 -9.56 2.33
N MET A 24 15.12 -9.69 2.94
CA MET A 24 14.08 -8.67 2.85
C MET A 24 14.49 -7.35 3.50
N LYS A 25 15.25 -7.37 4.61
CA LYS A 25 15.81 -6.16 5.21
C LYS A 25 16.84 -5.48 4.29
N LEU A 26 17.71 -6.26 3.64
CA LEU A 26 18.65 -5.74 2.65
C LEU A 26 17.92 -5.13 1.46
N LEU A 27 16.94 -5.84 0.91
CA LEU A 27 16.10 -5.37 -0.18
C LEU A 27 15.38 -4.06 0.18
N ALA A 28 14.88 -3.94 1.41
CA ALA A 28 14.26 -2.70 1.89
C ALA A 28 15.22 -1.51 1.81
N GLY A 29 16.49 -1.70 2.16
CA GLY A 29 17.53 -0.68 2.03
C GLY A 29 17.78 -0.27 0.57
N GLU A 30 17.87 -1.24 -0.34
CA GLU A 30 18.09 -0.99 -1.78
C GLU A 30 16.89 -0.26 -2.42
N ILE A 31 15.67 -0.65 -2.06
CA ILE A 31 14.44 0.03 -2.51
C ILE A 31 14.40 1.48 -2.02
N ARG A 32 14.73 1.75 -0.75
CA ARG A 32 14.79 3.11 -0.22
C ARG A 32 15.75 3.97 -1.00
N GLN A 33 16.95 3.45 -1.28
CA GLN A 33 17.95 4.18 -2.05
C GLN A 33 17.44 4.53 -3.46
N LEU A 34 16.84 3.55 -4.17
CA LEU A 34 16.24 3.79 -5.48
C LEU A 34 15.14 4.86 -5.44
N ILE A 35 14.27 4.83 -4.44
CA ILE A 35 13.21 5.84 -4.28
C ILE A 35 13.81 7.23 -4.05
N ILE A 36 14.81 7.35 -3.17
CA ILE A 36 15.49 8.62 -2.90
C ILE A 36 16.13 9.16 -4.19
N ASP A 37 16.85 8.33 -4.92
CA ASP A 37 17.57 8.72 -6.14
C ASP A 37 16.62 9.20 -7.25
N VAL A 38 15.46 8.55 -7.39
CA VAL A 38 14.49 8.93 -8.43
C VAL A 38 13.65 10.13 -8.00
N VAL A 39 13.14 10.14 -6.77
CA VAL A 39 12.25 11.22 -6.29
C VAL A 39 13.01 12.53 -6.12
N SER A 40 14.29 12.50 -5.74
CA SER A 40 15.13 13.71 -5.68
C SER A 40 15.27 14.41 -7.03
N LYS A 41 15.19 13.69 -8.14
CA LYS A 41 15.31 14.21 -9.51
C LYS A 41 13.96 14.58 -10.12
N ASN A 42 12.98 13.70 -9.96
CA ASN A 42 11.69 13.79 -10.65
C ASN A 42 10.60 14.48 -9.82
N GLY A 43 10.83 14.64 -8.52
CA GLY A 43 9.79 14.99 -7.56
C GLY A 43 8.87 13.79 -7.26
N GLY A 44 8.05 13.95 -6.24
CA GLY A 44 7.11 12.89 -5.82
C GLY A 44 6.93 12.83 -4.31
N HIS A 45 6.27 11.78 -3.84
CA HIS A 45 5.95 11.58 -2.44
C HIS A 45 7.05 10.74 -1.76
N LEU A 46 8.07 11.39 -1.19
CA LEU A 46 9.22 10.68 -0.61
C LEU A 46 8.85 10.02 0.72
N ALA A 47 8.50 10.82 1.73
CA ALA A 47 8.28 10.33 3.09
C ALA A 47 7.19 9.23 3.18
N PRO A 48 6.01 9.37 2.54
CA PRO A 48 5.00 8.34 2.57
C PRO A 48 5.47 6.99 2.01
N ASN A 49 6.34 7.01 0.99
CA ASN A 49 6.88 5.78 0.44
C ASN A 49 7.96 5.16 1.34
N LEU A 50 8.87 5.96 1.88
CA LEU A 50 9.89 5.45 2.79
C LEU A 50 9.28 4.78 4.04
N GLY A 51 8.13 5.28 4.50
CA GLY A 51 7.43 4.76 5.68
C GLY A 51 6.69 3.42 5.46
N VAL A 52 6.48 2.98 4.20
CA VAL A 52 5.72 1.76 3.91
C VAL A 52 6.54 0.69 3.17
N VAL A 53 7.87 0.77 3.19
CA VAL A 53 8.71 -0.20 2.48
C VAL A 53 8.51 -1.59 3.06
N GLU A 54 8.68 -1.78 4.36
CA GLU A 54 8.51 -3.07 5.03
C GLU A 54 7.07 -3.57 4.94
N LEU A 55 6.09 -2.69 5.12
CA LEU A 55 4.68 -3.04 4.95
C LEU A 55 4.40 -3.58 3.55
N THR A 56 4.91 -2.93 2.51
CA THR A 56 4.69 -3.35 1.12
C THR A 56 5.39 -4.69 0.82
N LEU A 57 6.62 -4.86 1.32
CA LEU A 57 7.34 -6.12 1.22
C LEU A 57 6.58 -7.26 1.91
N ALA A 58 6.10 -7.03 3.13
CA ALA A 58 5.32 -8.01 3.89
C ALA A 58 4.01 -8.38 3.17
N LEU A 59 3.30 -7.39 2.64
CA LEU A 59 2.08 -7.63 1.85
C LEU A 59 2.35 -8.53 0.64
N HIS A 60 3.38 -8.24 -0.13
CA HIS A 60 3.75 -9.06 -1.28
C HIS A 60 4.40 -10.41 -0.90
N LYS A 61 4.96 -10.52 0.30
CA LYS A 61 5.42 -11.80 0.86
C LYS A 61 4.25 -12.72 1.22
N VAL A 62 3.17 -12.16 1.76
CA VAL A 62 1.99 -12.93 2.24
C VAL A 62 0.97 -13.13 1.12
N PHE A 63 0.55 -12.06 0.48
CA PHE A 63 -0.51 -12.09 -0.53
C PHE A 63 0.03 -12.27 -1.95
N THR A 64 -0.79 -12.80 -2.84
CA THR A 64 -0.39 -13.15 -4.22
C THR A 64 -1.17 -12.30 -5.21
N THR A 65 -0.64 -11.13 -5.56
CA THR A 65 -1.21 -10.28 -6.62
C THR A 65 -0.81 -10.84 -8.00
N PRO A 66 -1.67 -10.72 -9.03
CA PRO A 66 -2.94 -9.98 -9.07
C PRO A 66 -4.16 -10.77 -8.59
N LYS A 67 -4.04 -12.05 -8.15
CA LYS A 67 -5.16 -12.82 -7.59
C LYS A 67 -5.73 -12.08 -6.38
N ASP A 68 -4.93 -11.88 -5.35
CA ASP A 68 -5.28 -11.03 -4.21
C ASP A 68 -5.28 -9.55 -4.63
N LYS A 69 -6.20 -8.75 -4.10
CA LYS A 69 -6.38 -7.35 -4.46
C LYS A 69 -5.85 -6.44 -3.36
N ILE A 70 -4.83 -5.66 -3.66
CA ILE A 70 -4.32 -4.62 -2.75
C ILE A 70 -4.72 -3.27 -3.31
N ILE A 71 -5.48 -2.51 -2.52
CA ILE A 71 -5.95 -1.17 -2.87
C ILE A 71 -5.23 -0.15 -1.98
N TRP A 72 -4.45 0.70 -2.58
CA TRP A 72 -3.71 1.76 -1.91
C TRP A 72 -4.58 3.01 -1.83
N ASP A 73 -4.96 3.44 -0.64
CA ASP A 73 -5.71 4.68 -0.46
C ASP A 73 -4.88 5.88 -0.94
N VAL A 74 -5.50 6.80 -1.64
CA VAL A 74 -4.80 7.88 -2.35
C VAL A 74 -3.79 7.35 -3.38
N GLY A 75 -2.97 6.37 -3.01
CA GLY A 75 -1.97 5.74 -3.89
C GLY A 75 -0.63 6.48 -3.96
N HIS A 76 -0.45 7.53 -3.18
CA HIS A 76 0.80 8.29 -3.11
C HIS A 76 1.96 7.50 -2.50
N GLN A 77 1.69 6.43 -1.76
CA GLN A 77 2.63 5.51 -1.12
C GLN A 77 2.84 4.20 -1.92
N SER A 78 2.50 4.15 -3.21
CA SER A 78 2.51 2.92 -4.01
C SER A 78 3.80 2.69 -4.82
N TYR A 79 4.87 3.44 -4.58
CA TYR A 79 6.09 3.33 -5.39
C TYR A 79 6.77 1.98 -5.23
N ILE A 80 6.83 1.45 -4.01
CA ILE A 80 7.38 0.13 -3.72
C ILE A 80 6.56 -0.95 -4.43
N HIS A 81 5.25 -0.85 -4.39
CA HIS A 81 4.36 -1.74 -5.12
C HIS A 81 4.67 -1.75 -6.63
N LYS A 82 4.91 -0.58 -7.24
CA LYS A 82 5.31 -0.51 -8.66
C LYS A 82 6.66 -1.18 -8.91
N ILE A 83 7.65 -0.94 -8.06
CA ILE A 83 8.98 -1.54 -8.16
C ILE A 83 8.88 -3.07 -8.11
N LEU A 84 8.14 -3.62 -7.14
CA LEU A 84 8.00 -5.05 -6.91
C LEU A 84 7.13 -5.77 -7.94
N THR A 85 6.31 -5.05 -8.69
CA THR A 85 5.38 -5.59 -9.68
C THR A 85 5.88 -5.39 -11.13
N GLY A 86 7.20 -5.50 -11.35
CA GLY A 86 7.82 -5.55 -12.66
C GLY A 86 8.07 -4.21 -13.33
N ARG A 87 7.95 -3.10 -12.59
CA ARG A 87 8.15 -1.73 -13.13
C ARG A 87 9.42 -1.05 -12.63
N LYS A 88 10.36 -1.79 -12.01
CA LYS A 88 11.60 -1.21 -11.47
C LYS A 88 12.45 -0.53 -12.54
N ASP A 89 12.57 -1.13 -13.72
CA ASP A 89 13.40 -0.59 -14.81
C ASP A 89 12.80 0.67 -15.42
N GLN A 90 11.47 0.82 -15.33
CA GLN A 90 10.76 2.03 -15.74
C GLN A 90 10.69 3.07 -14.62
N PHE A 91 11.06 2.72 -13.39
CA PHE A 91 10.90 3.60 -12.23
C PHE A 91 11.63 4.96 -12.36
N PRO A 92 12.79 5.05 -13.04
CA PRO A 92 13.41 6.35 -13.35
C PRO A 92 12.53 7.31 -14.16
N THR A 93 11.47 6.83 -14.81
CA THR A 93 10.51 7.67 -15.57
C THR A 93 9.31 8.11 -14.72
N LEU A 94 9.34 7.88 -13.41
CA LEU A 94 8.24 8.23 -12.50
C LEU A 94 7.84 9.69 -12.66
N ARG A 95 6.52 9.94 -12.88
CA ARG A 95 5.93 11.28 -13.07
C ARG A 95 6.44 12.06 -14.30
N GLN A 96 7.23 11.44 -15.16
CA GLN A 96 7.63 12.03 -16.43
C GLN A 96 6.53 11.88 -17.49
N TYR A 97 6.56 12.73 -18.51
CA TYR A 97 5.65 12.60 -19.65
C TYR A 97 5.84 11.24 -20.35
N LYS A 98 4.75 10.51 -20.54
CA LYS A 98 4.73 9.10 -21.02
C LYS A 98 5.48 8.09 -20.13
N GLY A 99 5.93 8.49 -18.95
CA GLY A 99 6.51 7.59 -17.96
C GLY A 99 5.49 7.03 -16.97
N LEU A 100 5.99 6.41 -15.89
CA LEU A 100 5.16 5.86 -14.84
C LEU A 100 4.36 6.94 -14.10
N SER A 101 3.09 6.65 -13.85
CA SER A 101 2.24 7.49 -12.99
C SER A 101 2.73 7.48 -11.55
N GLY A 102 2.58 8.60 -10.85
CA GLY A 102 2.78 8.69 -9.41
C GLY A 102 1.69 8.03 -8.57
N PHE A 103 0.70 7.40 -9.19
CA PHE A 103 -0.43 6.72 -8.56
C PHE A 103 -0.70 5.38 -9.26
N PRO A 104 -1.36 4.41 -8.59
CA PRO A 104 -1.78 3.16 -9.22
C PRO A 104 -2.68 3.42 -10.45
N LYS A 105 -2.42 2.70 -11.52
CA LYS A 105 -3.22 2.74 -12.75
C LYS A 105 -3.39 1.36 -13.34
N ARG A 106 -4.62 0.88 -13.44
CA ARG A 106 -4.95 -0.42 -14.06
C ARG A 106 -4.43 -0.60 -15.49
N LYS A 107 -4.18 0.50 -16.21
CA LYS A 107 -3.59 0.46 -17.56
C LYS A 107 -2.07 0.21 -17.55
N GLU A 108 -1.39 0.43 -16.42
CA GLU A 108 0.05 0.20 -16.29
C GLU A 108 0.37 -1.24 -15.88
N SER A 109 -0.47 -1.85 -15.03
CA SER A 109 -0.22 -3.17 -14.48
C SER A 109 -1.51 -3.83 -14.03
N GLU A 110 -1.62 -5.14 -14.22
CA GLU A 110 -2.69 -5.97 -13.66
C GLU A 110 -2.66 -6.04 -12.12
N HIS A 111 -1.52 -5.75 -11.52
CA HIS A 111 -1.35 -5.67 -10.07
C HIS A 111 -1.99 -4.41 -9.46
N ASP A 112 -2.26 -3.37 -10.26
CA ASP A 112 -2.94 -2.17 -9.81
C ASP A 112 -4.45 -2.41 -9.81
N ALA A 113 -4.97 -2.99 -8.73
CA ALA A 113 -6.37 -3.43 -8.63
C ALA A 113 -7.37 -2.27 -8.81
N PHE A 114 -7.01 -1.05 -8.40
CA PHE A 114 -7.86 0.14 -8.48
C PHE A 114 -7.04 1.40 -8.76
N GLY A 115 -7.57 2.31 -9.57
CA GLY A 115 -6.99 3.64 -9.78
C GLY A 115 -7.43 4.58 -8.66
N THR A 116 -6.47 5.21 -7.97
CA THR A 116 -6.74 6.04 -6.80
C THR A 116 -6.28 7.48 -6.98
N GLY A 117 -6.78 8.36 -6.13
CA GLY A 117 -6.44 9.76 -5.95
C GLY A 117 -6.81 10.21 -4.54
N HIS A 118 -6.64 11.49 -4.22
CA HIS A 118 -6.88 12.04 -2.88
C HIS A 118 -8.39 12.12 -2.54
N SER A 119 -9.05 10.96 -2.34
CA SER A 119 -10.50 10.89 -2.13
C SER A 119 -10.94 9.81 -1.13
N SER A 120 -10.02 9.19 -0.38
CA SER A 120 -10.30 8.19 0.66
C SER A 120 -11.19 7.03 0.21
N THR A 121 -10.92 6.49 -1.01
CA THR A 121 -11.81 5.54 -1.70
C THR A 121 -11.47 4.08 -1.48
N SER A 122 -10.34 3.76 -0.83
CA SER A 122 -9.79 2.40 -0.80
C SER A 122 -10.73 1.39 -0.14
N ILE A 123 -11.32 1.74 1.00
CA ILE A 123 -12.19 0.85 1.77
C ILE A 123 -13.46 0.55 0.97
N SER A 124 -14.06 1.57 0.36
CA SER A 124 -15.26 1.41 -0.48
C SER A 124 -14.98 0.51 -1.69
N ALA A 125 -13.86 0.74 -2.38
CA ALA A 125 -13.45 -0.08 -3.52
C ALA A 125 -13.14 -1.52 -3.10
N ALA A 126 -12.46 -1.72 -1.95
CA ALA A 126 -12.18 -3.03 -1.40
C ALA A 126 -13.47 -3.78 -1.03
N LEU A 127 -14.43 -3.10 -0.40
CA LEU A 127 -15.72 -3.68 -0.06
C LEU A 127 -16.46 -4.16 -1.32
N GLY A 128 -16.51 -3.32 -2.37
CA GLY A 128 -17.11 -3.71 -3.65
C GLY A 128 -16.44 -4.93 -4.28
N MET A 129 -15.09 -5.02 -4.21
CA MET A 129 -14.35 -6.19 -4.70
C MET A 129 -14.62 -7.43 -3.84
N ALA A 130 -14.75 -7.29 -2.52
CA ALA A 130 -15.07 -8.41 -1.63
C ALA A 130 -16.49 -8.94 -1.90
N VAL A 131 -17.46 -8.06 -2.12
CA VAL A 131 -18.82 -8.45 -2.54
C VAL A 131 -18.79 -9.17 -3.89
N ALA A 132 -18.08 -8.63 -4.88
CA ALA A 132 -17.98 -9.25 -6.21
C ALA A 132 -17.28 -10.62 -6.15
N ARG A 133 -16.23 -10.77 -5.35
CA ARG A 133 -15.58 -12.05 -5.06
C ARG A 133 -16.57 -13.09 -4.55
N ASP A 134 -17.34 -12.72 -3.51
CA ASP A 134 -18.29 -13.64 -2.90
C ASP A 134 -19.40 -14.06 -3.87
N LEU A 135 -19.93 -13.11 -4.68
CA LEU A 135 -20.93 -13.38 -5.70
C LEU A 135 -20.42 -14.31 -6.81
N LYS A 136 -19.12 -14.28 -7.09
CA LYS A 136 -18.48 -15.17 -8.08
C LYS A 136 -18.03 -16.49 -7.50
N GLY A 137 -18.10 -16.69 -6.17
CA GLY A 137 -17.58 -17.87 -5.49
C GLY A 137 -16.03 -17.94 -5.52
N GLU A 138 -15.36 -16.81 -5.66
CA GLU A 138 -13.89 -16.71 -5.61
C GLU A 138 -13.40 -16.64 -4.16
N ASP A 139 -12.12 -16.95 -3.91
CA ASP A 139 -11.52 -17.08 -2.57
C ASP A 139 -10.38 -16.08 -2.28
N ASN A 140 -10.09 -15.17 -3.22
CA ASN A 140 -8.99 -14.23 -3.10
C ASN A 140 -9.16 -13.23 -1.94
N ASN A 141 -8.05 -12.80 -1.39
CA ASN A 141 -8.05 -11.76 -0.37
C ASN A 141 -8.24 -10.37 -1.01
N VAL A 142 -8.88 -9.48 -0.24
CA VAL A 142 -9.05 -8.07 -0.61
C VAL A 142 -8.55 -7.21 0.54
N ILE A 143 -7.57 -6.37 0.26
CA ILE A 143 -6.84 -5.58 1.24
C ILE A 143 -6.92 -4.11 0.85
N ALA A 144 -7.35 -3.25 1.78
CA ALA A 144 -7.24 -1.80 1.69
C ALA A 144 -6.10 -1.32 2.60
N VAL A 145 -5.19 -0.50 2.08
CA VAL A 145 -4.15 0.16 2.86
C VAL A 145 -4.48 1.64 2.88
N ILE A 146 -4.74 2.18 4.06
CA ILE A 146 -5.17 3.57 4.26
C ILE A 146 -4.32 4.25 5.34
N GLY A 147 -3.97 5.52 5.12
CA GLY A 147 -3.29 6.34 6.12
C GLY A 147 -4.27 7.02 7.09
N ASP A 148 -3.77 7.39 8.26
CA ASP A 148 -4.51 8.12 9.30
C ASP A 148 -5.12 9.42 8.80
N GLY A 149 -4.37 10.20 8.00
CA GLY A 149 -4.89 11.42 7.37
C GLY A 149 -6.08 11.16 6.44
N SER A 150 -6.05 10.08 5.66
CA SER A 150 -7.15 9.68 4.76
C SER A 150 -8.37 9.17 5.52
N MET A 151 -8.17 8.62 6.72
CA MET A 151 -9.27 8.19 7.59
C MET A 151 -10.13 9.36 8.08
N THR A 152 -9.67 10.60 8.01
CA THR A 152 -10.48 11.78 8.35
C THR A 152 -11.51 12.16 7.27
N GLY A 153 -11.44 11.54 6.09
CA GLY A 153 -12.38 11.77 5.00
C GLY A 153 -13.72 11.07 5.24
N GLY A 154 -14.85 11.74 4.97
CA GLY A 154 -16.19 11.19 5.18
C GLY A 154 -16.44 9.86 4.45
N MET A 155 -15.92 9.71 3.24
CA MET A 155 -16.09 8.48 2.47
C MET A 155 -15.50 7.24 3.15
N SER A 156 -14.39 7.37 3.90
CA SER A 156 -13.81 6.25 4.64
C SER A 156 -14.75 5.76 5.77
N PHE A 157 -15.47 6.68 6.42
CA PHE A 157 -16.46 6.33 7.45
C PHE A 157 -17.69 5.67 6.89
N GLU A 158 -18.24 6.21 5.81
CA GLU A 158 -19.37 5.60 5.12
C GLU A 158 -19.03 4.18 4.66
N ALA A 159 -17.81 4.00 4.13
CA ALA A 159 -17.34 2.69 3.70
C ALA A 159 -17.15 1.72 4.87
N LEU A 160 -16.59 2.15 6.00
CA LEU A 160 -16.45 1.33 7.20
C LEU A 160 -17.80 0.94 7.79
N ASN A 161 -18.74 1.89 7.87
CA ASN A 161 -20.09 1.63 8.35
C ASN A 161 -20.79 0.56 7.49
N ASN A 162 -20.71 0.69 6.17
CA ASN A 162 -21.27 -0.29 5.24
C ASN A 162 -20.53 -1.64 5.28
N ALA A 163 -19.20 -1.65 5.45
CA ALA A 163 -18.42 -2.86 5.59
C ALA A 163 -18.78 -3.64 6.86
N GLY A 164 -19.04 -2.92 7.97
CA GLY A 164 -19.52 -3.49 9.21
C GLY A 164 -20.88 -4.14 9.08
N ASP A 165 -21.81 -3.52 8.34
CA ASP A 165 -23.15 -4.06 8.10
C ASP A 165 -23.14 -5.31 7.19
N LEU A 166 -22.37 -5.26 6.12
CA LEU A 166 -22.30 -6.34 5.13
C LEU A 166 -21.48 -7.56 5.58
N HIS A 167 -20.68 -7.46 6.63
CA HIS A 167 -19.83 -8.51 7.18
C HIS A 167 -19.00 -9.28 6.14
N LYS A 168 -18.47 -8.58 5.13
CA LYS A 168 -17.64 -9.19 4.08
C LYS A 168 -16.21 -9.37 4.55
N LYS A 169 -15.61 -10.55 4.25
CA LYS A 169 -14.21 -10.82 4.57
C LYS A 169 -13.30 -9.92 3.74
N MET A 170 -12.73 -8.92 4.37
CA MET A 170 -11.71 -8.02 3.81
C MET A 170 -10.74 -7.60 4.92
N ILE A 171 -9.60 -7.07 4.53
CA ILE A 171 -8.56 -6.58 5.45
C ILE A 171 -8.41 -5.07 5.24
N VAL A 172 -8.50 -4.31 6.31
CA VAL A 172 -8.18 -2.88 6.31
C VAL A 172 -6.93 -2.68 7.15
N ILE A 173 -5.89 -2.15 6.54
CA ILE A 173 -4.62 -1.84 7.20
C ILE A 173 -4.56 -0.32 7.37
N LEU A 174 -4.65 0.12 8.61
CA LEU A 174 -4.41 1.52 8.97
C LEU A 174 -2.89 1.71 9.16
N ASN A 175 -2.29 2.50 8.28
CA ASN A 175 -0.91 2.94 8.41
C ASN A 175 -0.89 4.30 9.08
N ASP A 176 -0.68 4.30 10.39
CA ASP A 176 -0.65 5.50 11.22
C ASP A 176 0.80 5.89 11.52
N ASN A 177 1.24 7.02 10.99
CA ASN A 177 2.54 7.60 11.28
C ASN A 177 2.43 9.00 11.91
N GLU A 178 1.23 9.39 12.34
CA GLU A 178 0.89 10.71 12.92
C GLU A 178 1.23 11.89 11.99
N MET A 179 1.47 11.61 10.71
CA MET A 179 1.94 12.59 9.73
C MET A 179 0.97 12.68 8.56
N SER A 180 0.37 13.84 8.42
CA SER A 180 -0.23 14.29 7.15
C SER A 180 0.52 15.55 6.67
N ILE A 181 -0.01 16.26 5.67
CA ILE A 181 0.54 17.57 5.24
C ILE A 181 0.54 18.56 6.42
N SER A 182 -0.43 18.43 7.33
CA SER A 182 -0.52 19.12 8.62
C SER A 182 -0.95 18.12 9.70
N LYS A 183 -0.88 18.52 10.97
CA LYS A 183 -1.41 17.66 12.05
C LYS A 183 -2.86 17.31 11.78
N ASN A 184 -3.22 16.05 11.97
CA ASN A 184 -4.60 15.60 11.89
C ASN A 184 -5.45 16.36 12.93
N VAL A 185 -6.63 16.79 12.52
CA VAL A 185 -7.55 17.57 13.36
C VAL A 185 -8.88 16.83 13.53
N GLY A 186 -9.60 17.14 14.61
CA GLY A 186 -10.92 16.60 14.87
C GLY A 186 -10.93 15.37 15.76
N ALA A 187 -12.12 15.00 16.23
CA ALA A 187 -12.34 13.90 17.18
C ALA A 187 -11.84 12.54 16.66
N MET A 188 -11.77 12.34 15.35
CA MET A 188 -11.29 11.10 14.78
C MET A 188 -9.79 10.89 15.02
N SER A 189 -8.98 11.93 14.98
CA SER A 189 -7.56 11.82 15.31
C SER A 189 -7.38 11.34 16.77
N GLN A 190 -8.20 11.85 17.69
CA GLN A 190 -8.21 11.39 19.07
C GLN A 190 -8.68 9.93 19.18
N TYR A 191 -9.77 9.58 18.49
CA TYR A 191 -10.29 8.22 18.48
C TYR A 191 -9.28 7.19 17.95
N LEU A 192 -8.56 7.50 16.87
CA LEU A 192 -7.50 6.63 16.35
C LEU A 192 -6.32 6.50 17.33
N CYS A 193 -5.99 7.60 18.02
CA CYS A 193 -4.99 7.57 19.09
C CYS A 193 -5.42 6.66 20.24
N ASP A 194 -6.69 6.78 20.68
CA ASP A 194 -7.25 5.96 21.76
C ASP A 194 -7.31 4.47 21.37
N LEU A 195 -7.67 4.17 20.12
CA LEU A 195 -7.60 2.80 19.60
C LEU A 195 -6.18 2.23 19.64
N ARG A 196 -5.19 3.02 19.26
CA ARG A 196 -3.78 2.60 19.19
C ARG A 196 -3.19 2.40 20.59
N THR A 197 -3.56 3.24 21.55
CA THR A 197 -3.05 3.20 22.92
C THR A 197 -3.90 2.34 23.86
N GLY A 198 -5.07 1.90 23.42
CA GLY A 198 -5.99 1.08 24.21
C GLY A 198 -5.44 -0.34 24.42
N GLU A 199 -5.69 -0.91 25.61
CA GLU A 199 -5.20 -2.25 26.01
C GLU A 199 -5.61 -3.36 25.02
N THR A 200 -6.76 -3.21 24.37
CA THR A 200 -7.28 -4.21 23.43
C THR A 200 -6.44 -4.35 22.16
N LEU A 201 -5.78 -3.25 21.71
CA LEU A 201 -4.90 -3.24 20.54
C LEU A 201 -3.42 -3.41 20.91
N SER A 202 -3.03 -3.16 22.15
CA SER A 202 -1.66 -3.36 22.62
C SER A 202 -1.20 -4.82 22.50
N LEU A 203 -2.14 -5.76 22.46
CA LEU A 203 -1.87 -7.19 22.21
C LEU A 203 -1.55 -7.52 20.74
N ILE A 204 -1.69 -6.56 19.82
CA ILE A 204 -1.44 -6.73 18.38
C ILE A 204 -0.11 -6.08 17.96
N HIS A 205 0.48 -5.28 18.83
CA HIS A 205 1.80 -4.68 18.62
C HIS A 205 2.92 -5.62 19.09
N ILE A 206 3.09 -6.72 18.36
CA ILE A 206 4.25 -7.61 18.53
C ILE A 206 5.14 -7.49 17.30
#